data_ee1fda06590c179c4e8505adae859274
#
_entry.id   ee1fda06590c179c4e8505adae859274
#
_cell.length_a   1.000
_cell.length_b   1.000
_cell.length_c   1.000
_cell.angle_alpha   90.00
_cell.angle_beta   90.00
_cell.angle_gamma   90.00
#
_symmetry.space_group_name_H-M   'P 1'
#
loop_
_entity.id
_entity.type
_entity.pdbx_description
1 polymer ?
#
loop_
_entity_poly.entity_id
_entity_poly.type
_entity_poly.pdbx_seq_one_letter_code
_entity_poly.pdbx_strand_id
1 'polypeptide(L)'
;MDKLINVFGDSHTYGDGLPDCGHEKPWEQHSLLSWPYHVFDGNNIKNFSRPGCSNDIISLELHRQTSKENVVLIMFTYPERLHITKNGYNFVASHNFAQSVADNGNENWIAKQLAKKFETNFKEFVGKNFDDDYLEIIFLKNILFCQYFCESNNIKYYFTMVTKRQKNKLNGTLRKYRDSLYNNVNWENIFLVDGKYGFTDYAKKIKAKKGNDGDHLGVDYHKLFGNLFLDWINKKNQL
;
A
#
# COMPACT_ATOMS: atom_id res chain seq x y z
N MET A 1 -26.93 9.40 -5.23
CA MET A 1 -25.57 9.99 -5.36
C MET A 1 -24.57 8.86 -5.23
N ASP A 2 -23.78 8.67 -6.26
CA ASP A 2 -22.72 7.66 -6.21
C ASP A 2 -21.67 8.13 -5.22
N LYS A 3 -21.34 7.26 -4.26
CA LYS A 3 -20.37 7.59 -3.21
C LYS A 3 -18.99 7.78 -3.84
N LEU A 4 -18.28 8.82 -3.39
CA LEU A 4 -16.89 9.03 -3.76
C LEU A 4 -16.02 7.93 -3.15
N ILE A 5 -15.10 7.40 -3.95
CA ILE A 5 -14.20 6.32 -3.56
C ILE A 5 -12.79 6.89 -3.43
N ASN A 6 -12.27 6.88 -2.22
CA ASN A 6 -10.90 7.29 -1.94
C ASN A 6 -9.99 6.07 -1.94
N VAL A 7 -8.95 6.12 -2.76
CA VAL A 7 -8.01 5.02 -2.97
C VAL A 7 -6.63 5.41 -2.44
N PHE A 8 -6.01 4.53 -1.67
CA PHE A 8 -4.69 4.72 -1.07
C PHE A 8 -3.81 3.50 -1.32
N GLY A 9 -2.53 3.73 -1.50
CA GLY A 9 -1.56 2.67 -1.74
C GLY A 9 -0.22 3.18 -2.25
N ASP A 10 0.57 2.27 -2.78
CA ASP A 10 1.89 2.53 -3.35
C ASP A 10 1.89 2.58 -4.89
N SER A 11 3.06 2.37 -5.50
CA SER A 11 3.25 2.34 -6.95
C SER A 11 2.32 1.38 -7.69
N HIS A 12 1.97 0.24 -7.10
CA HIS A 12 1.04 -0.72 -7.70
C HIS A 12 -0.40 -0.18 -7.76
N THR A 13 -0.79 0.63 -6.81
CA THR A 13 -2.11 1.29 -6.79
C THR A 13 -2.12 2.54 -7.65
N TYR A 14 -1.00 3.24 -7.69
CA TYR A 14 -0.76 4.40 -8.57
C TYR A 14 -0.77 3.98 -10.05
N GLY A 15 -0.23 2.80 -10.36
CA GLY A 15 -0.12 2.25 -11.70
C GLY A 15 1.20 2.58 -12.38
N ASP A 16 2.31 2.65 -11.61
CA ASP A 16 3.64 2.79 -12.17
C ASP A 16 3.92 1.68 -13.20
N GLY A 17 4.59 2.05 -14.29
CA GLY A 17 4.91 1.16 -15.40
C GLY A 17 3.75 0.88 -16.36
N LEU A 18 2.55 1.42 -16.12
CA LEU A 18 1.43 1.33 -17.05
C LEU A 18 1.54 2.39 -18.17
N PRO A 19 1.00 2.12 -19.37
CA PRO A 19 1.23 2.95 -20.56
C PRO A 19 0.74 4.40 -20.45
N ASP A 20 -0.30 4.63 -19.65
CA ASP A 20 -0.92 5.93 -19.42
C ASP A 20 -0.39 6.65 -18.17
N CYS A 21 0.54 6.02 -17.44
CA CYS A 21 1.22 6.65 -16.31
C CYS A 21 2.27 7.64 -16.84
N GLY A 22 2.19 8.90 -16.40
CA GLY A 22 3.12 9.94 -16.83
C GLY A 22 4.54 9.70 -16.31
N HIS A 23 5.49 9.40 -17.21
CA HIS A 23 6.89 9.17 -16.84
C HIS A 23 7.66 10.47 -16.57
N GLU A 24 7.26 11.59 -17.19
CA GLU A 24 7.96 12.88 -17.04
C GLU A 24 7.63 13.57 -15.72
N LYS A 25 6.45 13.29 -15.15
CA LYS A 25 5.98 13.82 -13.87
C LYS A 25 5.19 12.74 -13.11
N PRO A 26 5.85 11.72 -12.60
CA PRO A 26 5.20 10.54 -12.04
C PRO A 26 4.28 10.84 -10.84
N TRP A 27 4.32 12.06 -10.28
CA TRP A 27 3.50 12.48 -9.15
C TRP A 27 2.20 13.20 -9.54
N GLU A 28 2.04 13.55 -10.81
CA GLU A 28 0.91 14.36 -11.29
C GLU A 28 -0.19 13.52 -11.93
N GLN A 29 0.12 12.35 -12.46
CA GLN A 29 -0.86 11.55 -13.19
C GLN A 29 -0.73 10.04 -12.90
N HIS A 30 -1.58 9.55 -12.00
CA HIS A 30 -1.79 8.13 -11.81
C HIS A 30 -2.44 7.49 -13.03
N SER A 31 -2.21 6.19 -13.23
CA SER A 31 -2.78 5.45 -14.33
C SER A 31 -4.26 5.15 -14.12
N LEU A 32 -5.09 5.40 -15.13
CA LEU A 32 -6.48 4.97 -15.17
C LEU A 32 -6.63 3.48 -15.52
N LEU A 33 -5.54 2.83 -15.93
CA LEU A 33 -5.47 1.39 -16.17
C LEU A 33 -5.06 0.60 -14.91
N SER A 34 -4.84 1.28 -13.78
CA SER A 34 -4.51 0.61 -12.53
C SER A 34 -5.73 -0.08 -11.91
N TRP A 35 -5.48 -1.09 -11.07
CA TRP A 35 -6.50 -2.00 -10.54
C TRP A 35 -7.72 -1.33 -9.89
N PRO A 36 -7.64 -0.16 -9.22
CA PRO A 36 -8.83 0.45 -8.62
C PRO A 36 -9.91 0.84 -9.63
N TYR A 37 -9.49 1.24 -10.83
CA TYR A 37 -10.40 1.64 -11.93
C TYR A 37 -11.10 0.46 -12.59
N HIS A 38 -10.72 -0.76 -12.26
CA HIS A 38 -11.42 -1.99 -12.65
C HIS A 38 -12.34 -2.54 -11.54
N VAL A 39 -12.29 -1.94 -10.33
CA VAL A 39 -13.19 -2.30 -9.22
C VAL A 39 -14.47 -1.47 -9.25
N PHE A 40 -14.35 -0.19 -9.58
CA PHE A 40 -15.48 0.72 -9.62
C PHE A 40 -15.47 1.51 -10.93
N ASP A 41 -16.66 1.87 -11.40
CA ASP A 41 -16.78 2.74 -12.57
C ASP A 41 -16.06 4.07 -12.30
N GLY A 42 -15.07 4.41 -13.15
CA GLY A 42 -13.99 5.35 -12.86
C GLY A 42 -14.36 6.80 -12.51
N ASN A 43 -15.65 7.18 -12.68
CA ASN A 43 -16.08 8.57 -12.53
C ASN A 43 -16.08 9.12 -11.08
N ASN A 44 -15.98 8.26 -10.08
CA ASN A 44 -16.08 8.63 -8.66
C ASN A 44 -14.85 8.23 -7.84
N ILE A 45 -13.70 8.00 -8.49
CA ILE A 45 -12.46 7.59 -7.83
C ILE A 45 -11.55 8.79 -7.63
N LYS A 46 -11.09 9.01 -6.38
CA LYS A 46 -9.93 9.85 -6.05
C LYS A 46 -8.78 8.97 -5.62
N ASN A 47 -7.74 8.91 -6.42
CA ASN A 47 -6.56 8.12 -6.15
C ASN A 47 -5.48 8.97 -5.46
N PHE A 48 -5.21 8.69 -4.19
CA PHE A 48 -4.20 9.34 -3.35
C PHE A 48 -2.94 8.48 -3.17
N SER A 49 -2.83 7.40 -3.93
CA SER A 49 -1.64 6.54 -3.88
C SER A 49 -0.41 7.26 -4.41
N ARG A 50 0.76 6.85 -3.94
CA ARG A 50 2.05 7.43 -4.34
C ARG A 50 3.10 6.35 -4.51
N PRO A 51 3.91 6.40 -5.58
CA PRO A 51 5.06 5.51 -5.73
C PRO A 51 5.99 5.58 -4.52
N GLY A 52 6.50 4.43 -4.11
CA GLY A 52 7.43 4.34 -2.97
C GLY A 52 6.81 4.55 -1.58
N CYS A 53 5.50 4.71 -1.48
CA CYS A 53 4.80 4.99 -0.22
C CYS A 53 5.00 3.89 0.84
N SER A 54 5.09 4.27 2.11
CA SER A 54 5.03 3.35 3.26
C SER A 54 3.60 3.25 3.81
N ASN A 55 3.36 2.25 4.67
CA ASN A 55 2.06 2.10 5.32
C ASN A 55 1.76 3.25 6.29
N ASP A 56 2.77 3.87 6.89
CA ASP A 56 2.61 5.06 7.74
C ASP A 56 2.07 6.25 6.93
N ILE A 57 2.61 6.47 5.71
CA ILE A 57 2.12 7.54 4.82
C ILE A 57 0.71 7.24 4.34
N ILE A 58 0.40 5.99 3.97
CA ILE A 58 -0.95 5.56 3.59
C ILE A 58 -1.94 5.90 4.72
N SER A 59 -1.59 5.58 5.96
CA SER A 59 -2.42 5.84 7.13
C SER A 59 -2.64 7.35 7.37
N LEU A 60 -1.61 8.17 7.21
CA LEU A 60 -1.69 9.63 7.32
C LEU A 60 -2.58 10.23 6.24
N GLU A 61 -2.40 9.83 4.98
CA GLU A 61 -3.20 10.34 3.86
C GLU A 61 -4.68 9.93 4.01
N LEU A 62 -4.96 8.72 4.48
CA LEU A 62 -6.32 8.30 4.80
C LEU A 62 -6.99 9.31 5.74
N HIS A 63 -6.34 9.67 6.84
CA HIS A 63 -6.86 10.61 7.83
C HIS A 63 -7.07 12.01 7.27
N ARG A 64 -6.17 12.48 6.39
CA ARG A 64 -6.21 13.83 5.82
C ARG A 64 -7.27 14.00 4.72
N GLN A 65 -7.53 12.94 3.94
CA GLN A 65 -8.26 13.03 2.68
C GLN A 65 -9.69 12.45 2.75
N THR A 66 -10.05 11.77 3.85
CA THR A 66 -11.29 11.02 3.88
C THR A 66 -12.37 11.72 4.72
N SER A 67 -13.58 11.84 4.15
CA SER A 67 -14.80 12.24 4.83
C SER A 67 -15.74 11.06 5.07
N LYS A 68 -16.74 11.23 5.95
CA LYS A 68 -17.70 10.18 6.34
C LYS A 68 -18.54 9.61 5.18
N GLU A 69 -18.64 10.34 4.08
CA GLU A 69 -19.48 9.96 2.94
C GLU A 69 -18.77 9.06 1.92
N ASN A 70 -17.47 8.86 2.09
CA ASN A 70 -16.65 8.14 1.14
C ASN A 70 -16.65 6.63 1.38
N VAL A 71 -16.31 5.88 0.34
CA VAL A 71 -15.84 4.49 0.45
C VAL A 71 -14.32 4.52 0.38
N VAL A 72 -13.66 3.71 1.18
CA VAL A 72 -12.19 3.66 1.26
C VAL A 72 -11.68 2.34 0.68
N LEU A 73 -10.74 2.44 -0.24
CA LEU A 73 -9.92 1.32 -0.72
C LEU A 73 -8.47 1.53 -0.32
N ILE A 74 -7.86 0.54 0.33
CA ILE A 74 -6.44 0.58 0.67
C ILE A 74 -5.75 -0.68 0.18
N MET A 75 -4.62 -0.49 -0.54
CA MET A 75 -3.63 -1.54 -0.72
C MET A 75 -2.44 -1.24 0.20
N PHE A 76 -2.30 -2.00 1.27
CA PHE A 76 -1.11 -1.91 2.12
C PHE A 76 0.12 -2.40 1.36
N THR A 77 1.19 -1.62 1.46
CA THR A 77 2.47 -1.93 0.83
C THR A 77 3.30 -2.91 1.68
N TYR A 78 4.53 -3.15 1.29
CA TYR A 78 5.45 -4.04 1.98
C TYR A 78 5.68 -3.59 3.44
N PRO A 79 5.61 -4.51 4.42
CA PRO A 79 5.81 -4.19 5.83
C PRO A 79 7.16 -3.54 6.15
N GLU A 80 8.20 -3.87 5.38
CA GLU A 80 9.55 -3.36 5.54
C GLU A 80 9.75 -1.91 5.08
N ARG A 81 8.75 -1.27 4.50
CA ARG A 81 8.81 0.15 4.13
C ARG A 81 8.52 1.01 5.33
N LEU A 82 9.56 1.61 5.89
CA LEU A 82 9.48 2.51 7.04
C LEU A 82 9.51 3.98 6.57
N HIS A 83 8.67 4.80 7.18
CA HIS A 83 8.70 6.24 6.99
C HIS A 83 9.55 6.90 8.08
N ILE A 84 10.47 7.75 7.66
CA ILE A 84 11.38 8.47 8.55
C ILE A 84 11.39 9.94 8.20
N THR A 85 11.17 10.78 9.20
CA THR A 85 11.32 12.23 9.05
C THR A 85 12.61 12.67 9.70
N LYS A 86 13.46 13.38 8.95
CA LYS A 86 14.69 13.97 9.47
C LYS A 86 14.91 15.36 8.88
N ASN A 87 15.07 16.35 9.72
CA ASN A 87 15.30 17.74 9.33
C ASN A 87 14.25 18.30 8.37
N GLY A 88 12.97 17.94 8.55
CA GLY A 88 11.88 18.33 7.66
C GLY A 88 11.78 17.56 6.35
N TYR A 89 12.66 16.59 6.10
CA TYR A 89 12.59 15.71 4.94
C TYR A 89 11.98 14.36 5.30
N ASN A 90 11.12 13.86 4.40
CA ASN A 90 10.48 12.57 4.54
C ASN A 90 11.19 11.54 3.66
N PHE A 91 11.51 10.40 4.26
CA PHE A 91 12.15 9.28 3.58
C PHE A 91 11.31 8.02 3.77
N VAL A 92 11.17 7.23 2.72
CA VAL A 92 10.73 5.85 2.85
C VAL A 92 11.93 4.96 2.59
N ALA A 93 12.17 4.06 3.49
CA ALA A 93 13.31 3.17 3.39
C ALA A 93 12.93 1.74 3.80
N SER A 94 13.55 0.78 3.15
CA SER A 94 13.54 -0.63 3.54
C SER A 94 14.96 -1.19 3.48
N HIS A 95 15.15 -2.44 3.86
CA HIS A 95 16.44 -3.11 3.69
C HIS A 95 16.87 -3.25 2.22
N ASN A 96 15.94 -3.09 1.27
CA ASN A 96 16.19 -3.23 -0.17
C ASN A 96 16.37 -1.88 -0.89
N PHE A 97 15.76 -0.81 -0.40
CA PHE A 97 15.87 0.51 -1.02
C PHE A 97 15.67 1.64 -0.01
N ALA A 98 16.20 2.83 -0.33
CA ALA A 98 15.85 4.07 0.32
C ALA A 98 15.47 5.09 -0.77
N GLN A 99 14.33 5.71 -0.62
CA GLN A 99 13.82 6.72 -1.53
C GLN A 99 13.41 7.96 -0.75
N SER A 100 13.84 9.15 -1.21
CA SER A 100 13.29 10.39 -0.68
C SER A 100 11.86 10.56 -1.19
N VAL A 101 10.94 10.80 -0.27
CA VAL A 101 9.58 11.19 -0.60
C VAL A 101 9.54 12.71 -0.61
N ALA A 102 9.43 13.31 -1.80
CA ALA A 102 9.29 14.75 -1.91
C ALA A 102 7.90 15.16 -1.45
N ASP A 103 7.82 15.98 -0.41
CA ASP A 103 6.64 16.78 -0.17
C ASP A 103 6.55 17.82 -1.31
N ASN A 104 5.44 17.81 -2.06
CA ASN A 104 5.09 18.81 -3.07
C ASN A 104 5.92 18.84 -4.38
N GLY A 105 6.38 17.73 -4.90
CA GLY A 105 6.92 17.65 -6.27
C GLY A 105 8.26 18.36 -6.51
N ASN A 106 8.88 18.97 -5.51
CA ASN A 106 10.21 19.53 -5.63
C ASN A 106 11.26 18.45 -5.35
N GLU A 107 11.78 17.87 -6.42
CA GLU A 107 13.00 17.03 -6.35
C GLU A 107 14.19 17.89 -5.91
N ASN A 108 14.36 18.05 -4.62
CA ASN A 108 15.52 18.75 -4.10
C ASN A 108 16.75 17.85 -4.28
N TRP A 109 17.75 18.33 -5.05
CA TRP A 109 19.04 17.67 -5.23
C TRP A 109 19.68 17.25 -3.89
N ILE A 110 19.48 18.04 -2.82
CA ILE A 110 19.95 17.75 -1.47
C ILE A 110 19.26 16.50 -0.92
N ALA A 111 17.97 16.30 -1.16
CA ALA A 111 17.25 15.11 -0.71
C ALA A 111 17.76 13.84 -1.41
N LYS A 112 18.08 13.91 -2.71
CA LYS A 112 18.71 12.79 -3.45
C LYS A 112 20.11 12.45 -2.92
N GLN A 113 20.93 13.45 -2.62
CA GLN A 113 22.26 13.25 -2.04
C GLN A 113 22.18 12.67 -0.61
N LEU A 114 21.27 13.17 0.21
CA LEU A 114 21.02 12.64 1.55
C LEU A 114 20.47 11.22 1.50
N ALA A 115 19.52 10.91 0.59
CA ALA A 115 19.01 9.57 0.39
C ALA A 115 20.13 8.61 0.02
N LYS A 116 21.01 8.97 -0.92
CA LYS A 116 22.15 8.13 -1.35
C LYS A 116 23.16 7.90 -0.23
N LYS A 117 23.46 8.93 0.57
CA LYS A 117 24.37 8.83 1.74
C LYS A 117 23.73 8.06 2.90
N PHE A 118 22.41 8.17 3.07
CA PHE A 118 21.63 7.41 4.04
C PHE A 118 21.42 5.96 3.62
N GLU A 119 21.31 5.69 2.30
CA GLU A 119 20.96 4.38 1.77
C GLU A 119 21.87 3.26 2.30
N THR A 120 23.18 3.47 2.27
CA THR A 120 24.15 2.46 2.72
C THR A 120 24.08 2.25 4.23
N ASN A 121 24.07 3.33 5.01
CA ASN A 121 24.03 3.27 6.47
C ASN A 121 22.63 2.85 6.98
N PHE A 122 21.57 3.17 6.26
CA PHE A 122 20.21 2.88 6.67
C PHE A 122 19.78 1.45 6.38
N LYS A 123 20.17 0.88 5.21
CA LYS A 123 20.01 -0.55 4.94
C LYS A 123 20.65 -1.41 6.02
N GLU A 124 21.86 -1.04 6.40
CA GLU A 124 22.59 -1.70 7.47
C GLU A 124 21.91 -1.51 8.83
N PHE A 125 21.44 -0.30 9.13
CA PHE A 125 20.72 0.01 10.36
C PHE A 125 19.39 -0.74 10.45
N VAL A 126 18.57 -0.73 9.40
CA VAL A 126 17.30 -1.46 9.39
C VAL A 126 17.54 -2.96 9.47
N GLY A 127 18.47 -3.51 8.70
CA GLY A 127 18.77 -4.93 8.73
C GLY A 127 19.37 -5.42 10.07
N LYS A 128 20.01 -4.54 10.84
CA LYS A 128 20.56 -4.87 12.17
C LYS A 128 19.60 -4.64 13.33
N ASN A 129 18.64 -3.72 13.20
CA ASN A 129 17.84 -3.26 14.33
C ASN A 129 16.33 -3.55 14.20
N PHE A 130 15.87 -3.92 13.02
CA PHE A 130 14.47 -4.25 12.80
C PHE A 130 14.37 -5.67 12.26
N ASP A 131 14.00 -6.59 13.12
CA ASP A 131 13.66 -7.94 12.69
C ASP A 131 12.30 -7.97 11.99
N ASP A 132 12.03 -9.04 11.27
CA ASP A 132 10.78 -9.25 10.53
C ASP A 132 9.56 -9.17 11.43
N ASP A 133 9.72 -9.52 12.69
CA ASP A 133 8.65 -9.57 13.68
C ASP A 133 8.21 -8.17 14.10
N TYR A 134 9.18 -7.28 14.30
CA TYR A 134 8.91 -5.88 14.61
C TYR A 134 8.24 -5.18 13.41
N LEU A 135 8.70 -5.47 12.19
CA LEU A 135 8.10 -4.92 10.97
C LEU A 135 6.66 -5.41 10.77
N GLU A 136 6.37 -6.68 11.09
CA GLU A 136 5.01 -7.21 11.08
C GLU A 136 4.12 -6.52 12.12
N ILE A 137 4.63 -6.25 13.32
CA ILE A 137 3.91 -5.51 14.36
C ILE A 137 3.54 -4.10 13.87
N ILE A 138 4.49 -3.36 13.28
CA ILE A 138 4.22 -2.03 12.70
C ILE A 138 3.16 -2.13 11.61
N PHE A 139 3.27 -3.11 10.74
CA PHE A 139 2.31 -3.36 9.68
C PHE A 139 0.89 -3.59 10.21
N LEU A 140 0.73 -4.47 11.18
CA LEU A 140 -0.56 -4.73 11.82
C LEU A 140 -1.13 -3.50 12.54
N LYS A 141 -0.28 -2.69 13.16
CA LYS A 141 -0.69 -1.41 13.76
C LYS A 141 -1.25 -0.45 12.71
N ASN A 142 -0.63 -0.34 11.54
CA ASN A 142 -1.13 0.50 10.45
C ASN A 142 -2.49 0.00 9.93
N ILE A 143 -2.66 -1.32 9.77
CA ILE A 143 -3.95 -1.90 9.38
C ILE A 143 -5.02 -1.54 10.42
N LEU A 144 -4.75 -1.77 11.71
CA LEU A 144 -5.69 -1.48 12.78
C LEU A 144 -6.00 0.01 12.90
N PHE A 145 -5.01 0.88 12.72
CA PHE A 145 -5.24 2.33 12.70
C PHE A 145 -6.24 2.70 11.59
N CYS A 146 -6.01 2.22 10.37
CA CYS A 146 -6.91 2.49 9.23
C CYS A 146 -8.31 1.88 9.48
N GLN A 147 -8.37 0.65 10.00
CA GLN A 147 -9.63 -0.02 10.34
C GLN A 147 -10.43 0.79 11.36
N TYR A 148 -9.85 1.11 12.52
CA TYR A 148 -10.54 1.84 13.58
C TYR A 148 -10.91 3.26 13.17
N PHE A 149 -10.09 3.92 12.34
CA PHE A 149 -10.47 5.21 11.77
C PHE A 149 -11.74 5.08 10.92
N CYS A 150 -11.82 4.09 10.05
CA CYS A 150 -13.00 3.88 9.22
C CYS A 150 -14.22 3.49 10.05
N GLU A 151 -14.07 2.55 10.99
CA GLU A 151 -15.15 2.07 11.85
C GLU A 151 -15.71 3.18 12.76
N SER A 152 -14.83 3.95 13.42
CA SER A 152 -15.22 5.06 14.30
C SER A 152 -15.92 6.20 13.56
N ASN A 153 -15.70 6.33 12.27
CA ASN A 153 -16.35 7.35 11.44
C ASN A 153 -17.51 6.80 10.58
N ASN A 154 -17.88 5.51 10.74
CA ASN A 154 -18.90 4.83 9.93
C ASN A 154 -18.59 4.87 8.42
N ILE A 155 -17.31 4.79 8.05
CA ILE A 155 -16.83 4.77 6.68
C ILE A 155 -16.77 3.33 6.20
N LYS A 156 -17.39 3.04 5.06
CA LYS A 156 -17.29 1.74 4.41
C LYS A 156 -15.88 1.58 3.83
N TYR A 157 -15.21 0.47 4.14
CA TYR A 157 -13.85 0.25 3.71
C TYR A 157 -13.60 -1.18 3.21
N TYR A 158 -12.64 -1.30 2.30
CA TYR A 158 -12.13 -2.55 1.78
C TYR A 158 -10.62 -2.44 1.66
N PHE A 159 -9.92 -3.40 2.20
CA PHE A 159 -8.47 -3.45 2.21
C PHE A 159 -7.96 -4.58 1.32
N THR A 160 -6.74 -4.44 0.86
CA THR A 160 -5.92 -5.49 0.29
C THR A 160 -4.45 -5.23 0.63
N MET A 161 -3.54 -6.07 0.20
CA MET A 161 -2.11 -5.90 0.46
C MET A 161 -1.27 -6.38 -0.72
N VAL A 162 -0.10 -5.78 -0.87
CA VAL A 162 0.85 -6.15 -1.92
C VAL A 162 1.32 -7.59 -1.73
N THR A 163 1.64 -7.97 -0.51
CA THR A 163 2.06 -9.34 -0.16
C THR A 163 1.43 -9.78 1.15
N LYS A 164 1.03 -11.04 1.24
CA LYS A 164 0.62 -11.64 2.51
C LYS A 164 1.84 -12.26 3.18
N ARG A 165 2.24 -11.71 4.32
CA ARG A 165 3.27 -12.38 5.12
C ARG A 165 2.75 -13.69 5.70
N GLN A 166 3.57 -14.74 5.61
CA GLN A 166 3.33 -15.97 6.36
C GLN A 166 3.64 -15.69 7.82
N LYS A 167 2.82 -16.24 8.72
CA LYS A 167 3.10 -16.20 10.17
C LYS A 167 4.47 -16.83 10.42
N ASN A 168 5.48 -16.01 10.66
CA ASN A 168 6.75 -16.52 11.14
C ASN A 168 6.58 -17.12 12.54
N LYS A 169 7.36 -18.17 12.85
CA LYS A 169 7.38 -18.75 14.19
C LYS A 169 8.10 -17.80 15.14
N LEU A 170 7.35 -16.87 15.73
CA LEU A 170 7.84 -15.99 16.76
C LEU A 170 7.96 -16.68 18.11
N ASN A 171 8.94 -16.31 18.88
CA ASN A 171 9.10 -16.74 20.27
C ASN A 171 8.98 -15.54 21.23
N GLY A 172 8.40 -15.75 22.44
CA GLY A 172 8.42 -14.80 23.52
C GLY A 172 7.31 -13.72 23.54
N THR A 173 7.62 -12.57 24.14
CA THR A 173 6.66 -11.49 24.42
C THR A 173 6.13 -10.84 23.15
N LEU A 174 6.97 -10.66 22.13
CA LEU A 174 6.59 -10.07 20.84
C LEU A 174 5.53 -10.92 20.14
N ARG A 175 5.59 -12.22 20.25
CA ARG A 175 4.56 -13.12 19.70
C ARG A 175 3.18 -12.83 20.29
N LYS A 176 3.06 -12.73 21.62
CA LYS A 176 1.78 -12.44 22.29
C LYS A 176 1.21 -11.11 21.81
N TYR A 177 2.07 -10.10 21.69
CA TYR A 177 1.67 -8.77 21.22
C TYR A 177 1.21 -8.81 19.77
N ARG A 178 1.97 -9.42 18.88
CA ARG A 178 1.58 -9.62 17.47
C ARG A 178 0.28 -10.38 17.34
N ASP A 179 0.11 -11.50 18.06
CA ASP A 179 -1.09 -12.32 18.00
C ASP A 179 -2.32 -11.54 18.49
N SER A 180 -2.15 -10.68 19.51
CA SER A 180 -3.19 -9.75 19.94
C SER A 180 -3.59 -8.78 18.83
N LEU A 181 -2.62 -8.13 18.17
CA LEU A 181 -2.91 -7.24 17.05
C LEU A 181 -3.60 -7.99 15.90
N TYR A 182 -3.05 -9.14 15.51
CA TYR A 182 -3.58 -9.97 14.43
C TYR A 182 -5.04 -10.37 14.64
N ASN A 183 -5.41 -10.74 15.88
CA ASN A 183 -6.77 -11.14 16.22
C ASN A 183 -7.77 -9.98 16.24
N ASN A 184 -7.30 -8.74 16.32
CA ASN A 184 -8.14 -7.54 16.25
C ASN A 184 -8.34 -7.02 14.81
N VAL A 185 -7.57 -7.52 13.84
CA VAL A 185 -7.76 -7.16 12.44
C VAL A 185 -9.03 -7.84 11.91
N ASN A 186 -9.90 -7.06 11.28
CA ASN A 186 -11.06 -7.59 10.57
C ASN A 186 -10.64 -8.16 9.20
N TRP A 187 -10.17 -9.40 9.20
CA TRP A 187 -9.71 -10.10 8.00
C TRP A 187 -10.80 -10.29 6.94
N GLU A 188 -12.08 -10.22 7.33
CA GLU A 188 -13.19 -10.30 6.39
C GLU A 188 -13.28 -9.08 5.47
N ASN A 189 -12.73 -7.95 5.89
CA ASN A 189 -12.62 -6.74 5.08
C ASN A 189 -11.32 -6.62 4.30
N ILE A 190 -10.47 -7.67 4.33
CA ILE A 190 -9.22 -7.72 3.60
C ILE A 190 -9.30 -8.75 2.47
N PHE A 191 -9.28 -8.24 1.24
CA PHE A 191 -9.24 -9.07 0.04
C PHE A 191 -7.86 -9.70 -0.15
N LEU A 192 -7.85 -11.00 -0.31
CA LEU A 192 -6.71 -11.79 -0.77
C LEU A 192 -7.21 -12.78 -1.83
N VAL A 193 -6.52 -12.89 -2.94
CA VAL A 193 -6.89 -13.86 -3.97
C VAL A 193 -6.81 -15.28 -3.38
N ASP A 194 -7.87 -16.06 -3.56
CA ASP A 194 -8.06 -17.41 -2.94
C ASP A 194 -7.90 -17.38 -1.41
N GLY A 195 -8.12 -16.23 -0.74
CA GLY A 195 -7.88 -16.05 0.71
C GLY A 195 -6.42 -16.15 1.14
N LYS A 196 -5.48 -16.19 0.20
CA LYS A 196 -4.07 -16.51 0.44
C LYS A 196 -3.07 -15.52 -0.13
N TYR A 197 -3.34 -14.93 -1.29
CA TYR A 197 -2.34 -14.22 -2.06
C TYR A 197 -2.62 -12.72 -2.08
N GLY A 198 -1.62 -11.91 -1.71
CA GLY A 198 -1.61 -10.50 -2.01
C GLY A 198 -1.38 -10.21 -3.50
N PHE A 199 -1.36 -8.94 -3.87
CA PHE A 199 -1.25 -8.49 -5.26
C PHE A 199 -0.02 -9.09 -5.97
N THR A 200 1.18 -8.92 -5.44
CA THR A 200 2.40 -9.43 -6.07
C THR A 200 2.58 -10.94 -5.88
N ASP A 201 2.06 -11.51 -4.80
CA ASP A 201 2.13 -12.96 -4.57
C ASP A 201 1.35 -13.72 -5.64
N TYR A 202 0.14 -13.24 -5.96
CA TYR A 202 -0.68 -13.84 -7.02
C TYR A 202 -0.08 -13.64 -8.41
N ALA A 203 0.46 -12.45 -8.67
CA ALA A 203 1.18 -12.18 -9.93
C ALA A 203 2.34 -13.16 -10.15
N LYS A 204 3.12 -13.43 -9.12
CA LYS A 204 4.20 -14.44 -9.17
C LYS A 204 3.66 -15.85 -9.43
N LYS A 205 2.57 -16.24 -8.75
CA LYS A 205 1.92 -17.55 -8.92
C LYS A 205 1.52 -17.81 -10.38
N ILE A 206 0.92 -16.80 -11.04
CA ILE A 206 0.42 -16.93 -12.43
C ILE A 206 1.43 -16.49 -13.49
N LYS A 207 2.64 -16.09 -13.08
CA LYS A 207 3.69 -15.54 -13.96
C LYS A 207 3.19 -14.34 -14.79
N ALA A 208 2.50 -13.41 -14.14
CA ALA A 208 1.93 -12.24 -14.80
C ALA A 208 3.01 -11.41 -15.51
N LYS A 209 2.65 -10.85 -16.67
CA LYS A 209 3.55 -9.99 -17.45
C LYS A 209 3.80 -8.67 -16.74
N LYS A 210 5.00 -8.15 -16.95
CA LYS A 210 5.42 -6.84 -16.46
C LYS A 210 4.90 -5.71 -17.36
N GLY A 211 4.85 -4.51 -16.79
CA GLY A 211 4.56 -3.27 -17.48
C GLY A 211 5.75 -2.77 -18.32
N ASN A 212 5.62 -1.53 -18.80
CA ASN A 212 6.61 -0.92 -19.72
C ASN A 212 7.97 -0.68 -19.08
N ASP A 213 8.03 -0.52 -17.78
CA ASP A 213 9.28 -0.32 -17.02
C ASP A 213 10.01 -1.64 -16.71
N GLY A 214 9.43 -2.79 -17.01
CA GLY A 214 10.00 -4.11 -16.73
C GLY A 214 10.01 -4.51 -15.26
N ASP A 215 9.52 -3.66 -14.36
CA ASP A 215 9.53 -3.87 -12.91
C ASP A 215 8.11 -4.03 -12.33
N HIS A 216 7.22 -3.10 -12.60
CA HIS A 216 5.84 -3.17 -12.18
C HIS A 216 5.00 -4.13 -13.05
N LEU A 217 3.78 -4.42 -12.62
CA LEU A 217 2.89 -5.36 -13.30
C LEU A 217 2.12 -4.67 -14.43
N GLY A 218 1.83 -5.40 -15.52
CA GLY A 218 1.18 -4.86 -16.71
C GLY A 218 -0.34 -4.76 -16.60
N VAL A 219 -0.96 -4.09 -17.60
CA VAL A 219 -2.40 -3.78 -17.67
C VAL A 219 -3.28 -5.00 -17.45
N ASP A 220 -2.97 -6.12 -18.12
CA ASP A 220 -3.81 -7.34 -18.03
C ASP A 220 -3.92 -7.84 -16.59
N TYR A 221 -2.82 -7.73 -15.83
CA TYR A 221 -2.83 -8.15 -14.44
C TYR A 221 -3.61 -7.18 -13.55
N HIS A 222 -3.48 -5.88 -13.75
CA HIS A 222 -4.27 -4.89 -13.03
C HIS A 222 -5.77 -5.09 -13.25
N LYS A 223 -6.18 -5.35 -14.48
CA LYS A 223 -7.56 -5.68 -14.84
C LYS A 223 -8.04 -6.97 -14.18
N LEU A 224 -7.23 -8.03 -14.24
CA LEU A 224 -7.57 -9.31 -13.60
C LEU A 224 -7.76 -9.13 -12.10
N PHE A 225 -6.81 -8.49 -11.42
CA PHE A 225 -6.88 -8.29 -9.97
C PHE A 225 -8.06 -7.41 -9.57
N GLY A 226 -8.33 -6.32 -10.30
CA GLY A 226 -9.48 -5.45 -10.07
C GLY A 226 -10.80 -6.19 -10.19
N ASN A 227 -10.97 -7.02 -11.23
CA ASN A 227 -12.17 -7.83 -11.41
C ASN A 227 -12.35 -8.86 -10.27
N LEU A 228 -11.29 -9.55 -9.86
CA LEU A 228 -11.36 -10.48 -8.71
C LEU A 228 -11.73 -9.76 -7.42
N PHE A 229 -11.26 -8.54 -7.24
CA PHE A 229 -11.61 -7.74 -6.07
C PHE A 229 -13.08 -7.29 -6.14
N LEU A 230 -13.57 -6.85 -7.29
CA LEU A 230 -14.97 -6.49 -7.51
C LEU A 230 -15.90 -7.68 -7.22
N ASP A 231 -15.57 -8.85 -7.74
CA ASP A 231 -16.35 -10.08 -7.50
C ASP A 231 -16.44 -10.41 -6.00
N TRP A 232 -15.34 -10.22 -5.27
CA TRP A 232 -15.33 -10.42 -3.83
C TRP A 232 -16.20 -9.38 -3.09
N ILE A 233 -16.14 -8.09 -3.47
CA ILE A 233 -17.02 -7.03 -2.91
C ILE A 233 -18.49 -7.38 -3.15
N ASN A 234 -18.84 -7.79 -4.37
CA ASN A 234 -20.21 -8.11 -4.73
C ASN A 234 -20.76 -9.29 -3.92
N LYS A 235 -19.97 -10.35 -3.75
CA LYS A 235 -20.35 -11.49 -2.91
C LYS A 235 -20.56 -11.06 -1.45
N LYS A 236 -19.70 -10.18 -0.92
CA LYS A 236 -19.81 -9.68 0.46
C LYS A 236 -21.03 -8.79 0.68
N ASN A 237 -21.45 -8.03 -0.32
CA ASN A 237 -22.62 -7.15 -0.22
C ASN A 237 -23.95 -7.89 -0.40
N GLN A 238 -23.93 -9.17 -0.80
CA GLN A 238 -25.12 -10.04 -0.91
C GLN A 238 -25.42 -10.84 0.37
N LEU A 239 -24.49 -10.85 1.31
CA LEU A 239 -24.63 -11.45 2.65
C LEU A 239 -25.05 -10.40 3.68
#